data_830926c917e6eed6bcc66d84ab4d2c91
#
_entry.id   830926c917e6eed6bcc66d84ab4d2c91
#
_cell.length_a   1.000
_cell.length_b   1.000
_cell.length_c   1.000
_cell.angle_alpha   90.00
_cell.angle_beta   90.00
_cell.angle_gamma   90.00
#
_symmetry.space_group_name_H-M   'P 1'
#
loop_
_entity.id
_entity.type
_entity.pdbx_description
1 polymer ?
#
loop_
_entity_poly.entity_id
_entity_poly.type
_entity_poly.pdbx_seq_one_letter_code
_entity_poly.pdbx_strand_id
1 'polypeptide(L)'
;MFFKQTLDKQLDSWIADVREHSNLPVKLRLWNGSEYQLGSFDRPAVTLTVREASALPFLLVPSLDNLSEAYVQEKIDLDGRLADIIKVGYGLSAAAARRAGGVLNKVAQHFTHTKAEDKASIQYHYDVSNDFYKLWLDPNMVY
;
A
#
# COMPACT_ATOMS: atom_id res chain seq x y z
N MET A 1 -17.53 -8.60 19.35
CA MET A 1 -18.63 -7.75 18.87
C MET A 1 -18.24 -6.28 18.72
N PHE A 2 -17.67 -5.66 19.74
CA PHE A 2 -17.20 -4.27 19.69
C PHE A 2 -16.09 -4.01 18.67
N PHE A 3 -15.13 -4.89 18.52
CA PHE A 3 -14.02 -4.76 17.57
C PHE A 3 -14.50 -4.71 16.11
N LYS A 4 -15.46 -5.52 15.74
CA LYS A 4 -15.97 -5.58 14.37
C LYS A 4 -16.68 -4.28 13.97
N GLN A 5 -17.55 -3.76 14.85
CA GLN A 5 -18.26 -2.49 14.60
C GLN A 5 -17.32 -1.28 14.51
N THR A 6 -16.23 -1.28 15.28
CA THR A 6 -15.25 -0.21 15.25
C THR A 6 -14.43 -0.24 13.95
N LEU A 7 -14.05 -1.43 13.50
CA LEU A 7 -13.33 -1.63 12.23
C LEU A 7 -14.20 -1.26 11.03
N ASP A 8 -15.46 -1.66 11.03
CA ASP A 8 -16.40 -1.33 9.97
C ASP A 8 -16.58 0.19 9.84
N LYS A 9 -16.75 0.88 10.97
CA LYS A 9 -16.84 2.36 10.99
C LYS A 9 -15.56 3.05 10.52
N GLN A 10 -14.40 2.53 10.89
CA GLN A 10 -13.12 3.07 10.44
C GLN A 10 -12.94 2.87 8.94
N LEU A 11 -13.34 1.70 8.45
CA LEU A 11 -13.28 1.39 7.02
C LEU A 11 -14.23 2.27 6.22
N ASP A 12 -15.48 2.44 6.67
CA ASP A 12 -16.46 3.31 6.02
C ASP A 12 -15.99 4.77 5.97
N SER A 13 -15.44 5.26 7.09
CA SER A 13 -14.87 6.61 7.17
C SER A 13 -13.69 6.78 6.23
N TRP A 14 -12.82 5.78 6.14
CA TRP A 14 -11.68 5.80 5.24
C TRP A 14 -12.11 5.79 3.77
N ILE A 15 -13.08 4.93 3.42
CA ILE A 15 -13.64 4.86 2.06
C ILE A 15 -14.24 6.20 1.65
N ALA A 16 -15.05 6.80 2.52
CA ALA A 16 -15.69 8.10 2.27
C ALA A 16 -14.64 9.20 2.05
N ASP A 17 -13.59 9.23 2.86
CA ASP A 17 -12.51 10.20 2.75
C ASP A 17 -11.72 10.05 1.44
N VAL A 18 -11.37 8.83 1.07
CA VAL A 18 -10.66 8.54 -0.18
C VAL A 18 -11.51 8.91 -1.39
N ARG A 19 -12.80 8.61 -1.37
CA ARG A 19 -13.73 8.98 -2.46
C ARG A 19 -13.84 10.49 -2.62
N GLU A 20 -13.94 11.20 -1.52
CA GLU A 20 -14.11 12.67 -1.54
C GLU A 20 -12.85 13.38 -2.03
N HIS A 21 -11.69 12.98 -1.53
CA HIS A 21 -10.45 13.73 -1.74
C HIS A 21 -9.56 13.20 -2.86
N SER A 22 -9.64 11.91 -3.18
CA SER A 22 -8.73 11.28 -4.13
C SER A 22 -9.42 10.78 -5.39
N ASN A 23 -10.69 10.39 -5.31
CA ASN A 23 -11.47 9.90 -6.44
C ASN A 23 -10.69 8.90 -7.29
N LEU A 24 -10.26 7.80 -6.68
CA LEU A 24 -9.43 6.81 -7.35
C LEU A 24 -10.26 5.80 -8.14
N PRO A 25 -9.84 5.41 -9.35
CA PRO A 25 -10.54 4.41 -10.17
C PRO A 25 -10.28 2.98 -9.66
N VAL A 26 -10.58 2.75 -8.40
CA VAL A 26 -10.32 1.49 -7.68
C VAL A 26 -11.62 0.88 -7.19
N LYS A 27 -11.80 -0.40 -7.51
CA LYS A 27 -12.80 -1.26 -6.88
C LYS A 27 -12.13 -2.00 -5.73
N LEU A 28 -12.64 -1.80 -4.52
CA LEU A 28 -12.21 -2.51 -3.32
C LEU A 28 -13.13 -3.70 -3.09
N ARG A 29 -12.55 -4.89 -3.00
CA ARG A 29 -13.27 -6.13 -2.69
C ARG A 29 -12.73 -6.69 -1.38
N LEU A 30 -13.61 -6.98 -0.43
CA LEU A 30 -13.24 -7.54 0.87
C LEU A 30 -13.43 -9.07 0.91
N TRP A 31 -12.81 -9.69 1.89
CA TRP A 31 -12.87 -11.15 2.12
C TRP A 31 -14.30 -11.68 2.37
N ASN A 32 -15.20 -10.82 2.82
CA ASN A 32 -16.61 -11.17 3.07
C ASN A 32 -17.49 -11.00 1.82
N GLY A 33 -16.92 -10.64 0.68
CA GLY A 33 -17.63 -10.40 -0.58
C GLY A 33 -18.17 -8.98 -0.76
N SER A 34 -18.01 -8.11 0.22
CA SER A 34 -18.39 -6.70 0.09
C SER A 34 -17.52 -5.98 -0.94
N GLU A 35 -18.13 -5.13 -1.74
CA GLU A 35 -17.45 -4.34 -2.76
C GLU A 35 -17.73 -2.86 -2.57
N TYR A 36 -16.70 -2.04 -2.76
CA TYR A 36 -16.78 -0.58 -2.66
C TYR A 36 -16.03 0.07 -3.82
N GLN A 37 -16.46 1.27 -4.19
CA GLN A 37 -15.74 2.10 -5.16
C GLN A 37 -15.02 3.23 -4.42
N LEU A 38 -13.73 3.39 -4.69
CA LEU A 38 -12.91 4.46 -4.10
C LEU A 38 -12.95 5.75 -4.92
N GLY A 39 -13.83 5.82 -5.89
CA GLY A 39 -14.05 6.97 -6.75
C GLY A 39 -15.27 6.78 -7.64
N SER A 40 -15.50 7.73 -8.52
CA SER A 40 -16.55 7.69 -9.53
C SER A 40 -15.94 7.25 -10.87
N PHE A 41 -16.37 6.11 -11.40
CA PHE A 41 -15.87 5.53 -12.66
C PHE A 41 -16.87 4.52 -13.22
N ASP A 42 -16.83 4.31 -14.51
CA ASP A 42 -17.62 3.26 -15.18
C ASP A 42 -16.95 1.90 -15.06
N ARG A 43 -15.62 1.87 -15.21
CA ARG A 43 -14.81 0.66 -15.07
C ARG A 43 -13.61 0.95 -14.15
N PRO A 44 -13.29 0.05 -13.21
CA PRO A 44 -12.12 0.22 -12.38
C PRO A 44 -10.85 0.05 -13.22
N ALA A 45 -9.87 0.92 -13.01
CA ALA A 45 -8.52 0.73 -13.54
C ALA A 45 -7.76 -0.31 -12.73
N VAL A 46 -8.05 -0.41 -11.43
CA VAL A 46 -7.46 -1.38 -10.50
C VAL A 46 -8.55 -1.99 -9.63
N THR A 47 -8.48 -3.30 -9.44
CA THR A 47 -9.25 -4.01 -8.42
C THR A 47 -8.32 -4.40 -7.29
N LEU A 48 -8.58 -3.88 -6.10
CA LEU A 48 -7.86 -4.21 -4.87
C LEU A 48 -8.70 -5.21 -4.10
N THR A 49 -8.21 -6.42 -3.96
CA THR A 49 -8.85 -7.48 -3.21
C THR A 49 -8.15 -7.68 -1.88
N VAL A 50 -8.89 -7.56 -0.78
CA VAL A 50 -8.41 -7.84 0.57
C VAL A 50 -8.82 -9.26 0.92
N ARG A 51 -7.85 -10.13 1.12
CA ARG A 51 -8.09 -11.57 1.31
C ARG A 51 -8.45 -11.94 2.74
N GLU A 52 -8.02 -11.14 3.71
CA GLU A 52 -8.26 -11.41 5.13
C GLU A 52 -8.33 -10.10 5.94
N ALA A 53 -9.01 -10.17 7.08
CA ALA A 53 -9.20 -9.01 7.96
C ALA A 53 -7.88 -8.44 8.50
N SER A 54 -6.85 -9.28 8.63
CA SER A 54 -5.53 -8.85 9.11
C SER A 54 -4.82 -7.88 8.18
N ALA A 55 -5.28 -7.74 6.94
CA ALA A 55 -4.77 -6.76 5.97
C ALA A 55 -5.32 -5.33 6.18
N LEU A 56 -6.39 -5.16 6.95
CA LEU A 56 -6.99 -3.83 7.17
C LEU A 56 -6.04 -2.77 7.70
N PRO A 57 -5.15 -3.04 8.66
CA PRO A 57 -4.17 -2.06 9.12
C PRO A 57 -3.29 -1.49 8.00
N PHE A 58 -2.93 -2.30 7.01
CA PHE A 58 -2.15 -1.87 5.86
C PHE A 58 -2.94 -0.94 4.93
N LEU A 59 -4.26 -1.05 4.89
CA LEU A 59 -5.13 -0.18 4.12
C LEU A 59 -5.44 1.13 4.84
N LEU A 60 -5.65 1.08 6.15
CA LEU A 60 -6.01 2.26 6.95
C LEU A 60 -4.85 3.25 7.07
N VAL A 61 -3.62 2.76 6.98
CA VAL A 61 -2.40 3.56 6.91
C VAL A 61 -1.62 3.14 5.66
N PRO A 62 -2.16 3.42 4.45
CA PRO A 62 -1.51 2.99 3.23
C PRO A 62 -0.24 3.79 2.98
N SER A 63 0.83 3.08 2.75
CA SER A 63 2.07 3.57 2.18
C SER A 63 2.48 2.59 1.09
N LEU A 64 3.40 2.97 0.21
CA LEU A 64 3.91 2.04 -0.79
C LEU A 64 4.54 0.81 -0.13
N ASP A 65 5.24 1.00 0.98
CA ASP A 65 5.86 -0.08 1.75
C ASP A 65 4.81 -1.02 2.35
N ASN A 66 3.80 -0.47 3.02
CA ASN A 66 2.73 -1.27 3.63
C ASN A 66 1.92 -2.03 2.60
N LEU A 67 1.58 -1.40 1.48
CA LEU A 67 0.84 -2.05 0.39
C LEU A 67 1.68 -3.14 -0.29
N SER A 68 2.97 -2.90 -0.50
CA SER A 68 3.90 -3.88 -1.04
C SER A 68 4.09 -5.06 -0.10
N GLU A 69 4.23 -4.82 1.19
CA GLU A 69 4.33 -5.85 2.23
C GLU A 69 3.08 -6.74 2.24
N ALA A 70 1.90 -6.14 2.25
CA ALA A 70 0.64 -6.86 2.23
C ALA A 70 0.47 -7.69 0.95
N TYR A 71 0.94 -7.18 -0.19
CA TYR A 71 0.93 -7.90 -1.46
C TYR A 71 1.87 -9.12 -1.43
N VAL A 72 3.09 -8.94 -0.96
CA VAL A 72 4.09 -10.02 -0.85
C VAL A 72 3.62 -11.11 0.13
N GLN A 73 2.96 -10.72 1.22
CA GLN A 73 2.37 -11.65 2.17
C GLN A 73 1.05 -12.30 1.70
N GLU A 74 0.62 -12.00 0.48
CA GLU A 74 -0.62 -12.50 -0.10
C GLU A 74 -1.90 -12.11 0.68
N LYS A 75 -1.85 -11.05 1.46
CA LYS A 75 -2.99 -10.50 2.20
C LYS A 75 -3.89 -9.64 1.34
N ILE A 76 -3.32 -9.01 0.33
CA ILE A 76 -4.03 -8.27 -0.71
C ILE A 76 -3.63 -8.78 -2.09
N ASP A 77 -4.51 -8.55 -3.05
CA ASP A 77 -4.25 -8.80 -4.46
C ASP A 77 -4.60 -7.56 -5.28
N LEU A 78 -3.86 -7.31 -6.33
CA LEU A 78 -4.01 -6.16 -7.20
C LEU A 78 -4.16 -6.64 -8.64
N ASP A 79 -5.28 -6.31 -9.26
CA ASP A 79 -5.56 -6.58 -10.66
C ASP A 79 -5.66 -5.28 -11.44
N GLY A 80 -4.86 -5.15 -12.48
CA GLY A 80 -4.78 -3.95 -13.31
C GLY A 80 -3.42 -3.81 -13.97
N ARG A 81 -3.26 -2.77 -14.78
CA ARG A 81 -1.96 -2.47 -15.37
C ARG A 81 -1.00 -1.91 -14.32
N LEU A 82 0.26 -2.29 -14.39
CA LEU A 82 1.27 -1.86 -13.43
C LEU A 82 1.33 -0.33 -13.25
N ALA A 83 1.23 0.42 -14.34
CA ALA A 83 1.22 1.89 -14.28
C ALA A 83 0.03 2.44 -13.48
N ASP A 84 -1.15 1.82 -13.61
CA ASP A 84 -2.35 2.21 -12.86
C ASP A 84 -2.24 1.81 -11.39
N ILE A 85 -1.68 0.63 -11.11
CA ILE A 85 -1.42 0.16 -9.74
C ILE A 85 -0.47 1.11 -9.00
N ILE A 86 0.60 1.55 -9.66
CA ILE A 86 1.55 2.52 -9.09
C ILE A 86 0.86 3.85 -8.79
N LYS A 87 0.06 4.38 -9.74
CA LYS A 87 -0.72 5.61 -9.53
C LYS A 87 -1.68 5.51 -8.36
N VAL A 88 -2.36 4.38 -8.23
CA VAL A 88 -3.27 4.10 -7.11
C VAL A 88 -2.51 4.03 -5.79
N GLY A 89 -1.36 3.38 -5.75
CA GLY A 89 -0.50 3.33 -4.57
C GLY A 89 -0.09 4.73 -4.09
N TYR A 90 0.33 5.59 -5.00
CA TYR A 90 0.63 7.00 -4.67
C TYR A 90 -0.62 7.77 -4.20
N GLY A 91 -1.76 7.56 -4.85
CA GLY A 91 -3.02 8.21 -4.47
C GLY A 91 -3.48 7.80 -3.07
N LEU A 92 -3.39 6.53 -2.72
CA LEU A 92 -3.71 6.02 -1.39
C LEU A 92 -2.74 6.54 -0.33
N SER A 93 -1.45 6.60 -0.64
CA SER A 93 -0.42 7.15 0.26
C SER A 93 -0.64 8.65 0.51
N ALA A 94 -1.00 9.41 -0.52
CA ALA A 94 -1.34 10.83 -0.38
C ALA A 94 -2.60 11.05 0.45
N ALA A 95 -3.62 10.20 0.31
CA ALA A 95 -4.83 10.23 1.13
C ALA A 95 -4.51 9.97 2.60
N ALA A 96 -3.63 9.00 2.89
CA ALA A 96 -3.16 8.73 4.24
C ALA A 96 -2.40 9.92 4.84
N ALA A 97 -1.53 10.57 4.07
CA ALA A 97 -0.79 11.75 4.52
C ALA A 97 -1.72 12.92 4.87
N ARG A 98 -2.82 13.11 4.14
CA ARG A 98 -3.83 14.13 4.47
C ARG A 98 -4.57 13.82 5.77
N ARG A 99 -4.95 12.56 6.00
CA ARG A 99 -5.59 12.13 7.26
C ARG A 99 -4.65 12.22 8.45
N ALA A 100 -3.37 12.03 8.23
CA ALA A 100 -2.34 12.03 9.25
C ALA A 100 -1.93 13.44 9.73
N GLY A 101 -2.57 14.52 9.27
CA GLY A 101 -2.33 15.90 9.70
C GLY A 101 -2.61 16.19 11.18
N GLY A 102 -2.70 15.14 12.03
CA GLY A 102 -2.95 15.22 13.47
C GLY A 102 -2.10 14.20 14.25
N VAL A 103 -2.68 13.65 15.31
CA VAL A 103 -2.03 12.70 16.24
C VAL A 103 -1.47 11.45 15.52
N LEU A 104 -2.07 11.06 14.40
CA LEU A 104 -1.62 9.93 13.58
C LEU A 104 -0.27 10.19 12.89
N ASN A 105 0.11 11.46 12.70
CA ASN A 105 1.41 11.80 12.12
C ASN A 105 2.58 11.35 13.02
N LYS A 106 2.37 11.34 14.33
CA LYS A 106 3.38 10.83 15.29
C LYS A 106 3.49 9.30 15.25
N VAL A 107 2.39 8.61 14.99
CA VAL A 107 2.38 7.13 14.88
C VAL A 107 2.92 6.70 13.51
N ALA A 108 2.54 7.40 12.44
CA ALA A 108 3.05 7.13 11.10
C ALA A 108 4.57 7.41 11.01
N GLN A 109 5.08 8.44 11.69
CA GLN A 109 6.51 8.72 11.77
C GLN A 109 7.31 7.62 12.49
N HIS A 110 6.67 6.82 13.36
CA HIS A 110 7.30 5.67 13.99
C HIS A 110 7.46 4.47 13.05
N PHE A 111 6.66 4.44 11.97
CA PHE A 111 6.70 3.40 10.95
C PHE A 111 7.36 3.87 9.65
N THR A 112 7.68 5.15 9.52
CA THR A 112 8.48 5.65 8.40
C THR A 112 9.95 5.40 8.70
N HIS A 113 10.61 4.69 7.80
CA HIS A 113 12.05 4.54 7.82
C HIS A 113 12.72 5.90 7.95
N THR A 114 13.65 6.03 8.88
CA THR A 114 14.49 7.23 8.95
C THR A 114 15.39 7.29 7.72
N LYS A 115 15.81 8.49 7.30
CA LYS A 115 16.79 8.65 6.21
C LYS A 115 18.05 7.83 6.44
N ALA A 116 18.42 7.60 7.71
CA ALA A 116 19.56 6.77 8.07
C ALA A 116 19.29 5.28 7.84
N GLU A 117 18.06 4.81 8.11
CA GLU A 117 17.64 3.43 7.83
C GLU A 117 17.50 3.19 6.34
N ASP A 118 16.94 4.15 5.59
CA ASP A 118 16.87 4.09 4.14
C ASP A 118 18.27 4.05 3.52
N LYS A 119 19.20 4.86 4.01
CA LYS A 119 20.60 4.84 3.57
C LYS A 119 21.27 3.52 3.90
N ALA A 120 21.05 2.97 5.07
CA ALA A 120 21.59 1.67 5.49
C ALA A 120 20.99 0.53 4.65
N SER A 121 19.69 0.55 4.35
CA SER A 121 19.03 -0.43 3.49
C SER A 121 19.53 -0.35 2.05
N ILE A 122 19.67 0.84 1.49
CA ILE A 122 20.23 1.06 0.14
C ILE A 122 21.67 0.59 0.10
N GLN A 123 22.48 0.95 1.08
CA GLN A 123 23.88 0.55 1.18
C GLN A 123 24.01 -0.98 1.31
N TYR A 124 23.19 -1.60 2.17
CA TYR A 124 23.13 -3.04 2.29
C TYR A 124 22.74 -3.73 0.96
N HIS A 125 21.78 -3.17 0.24
CA HIS A 125 21.35 -3.71 -1.05
C HIS A 125 22.45 -3.63 -2.10
N TYR A 126 23.23 -2.56 -2.13
CA TYR A 126 24.36 -2.38 -3.05
C TYR A 126 25.65 -3.06 -2.58
N ASP A 127 25.81 -3.23 -1.28
CA ASP A 127 26.94 -3.97 -0.68
C ASP A 127 26.74 -5.49 -0.66
N VAL A 128 25.56 -5.96 -1.02
CA VAL A 128 25.32 -7.38 -1.32
C VAL A 128 26.27 -7.77 -2.44
N SER A 129 27.25 -8.41 -2.05
CA SER A 129 28.51 -8.80 -2.63
C SER A 129 28.57 -8.83 -4.15
N ASN A 130 29.64 -8.32 -4.70
CA ASN A 130 30.04 -8.59 -6.07
C ASN A 130 29.94 -10.07 -6.45
N ASP A 131 30.09 -10.99 -5.51
CA ASP A 131 29.96 -12.43 -5.71
C ASP A 131 28.54 -12.84 -6.05
N PHE A 132 27.53 -12.21 -5.45
CA PHE A 132 26.12 -12.43 -5.82
C PHE A 132 25.84 -11.94 -7.25
N TYR A 133 26.33 -10.76 -7.61
CA TYR A 133 26.15 -10.21 -8.96
C TYR A 133 26.90 -10.99 -10.03
N LYS A 134 28.06 -11.57 -9.71
CA LYS A 134 28.82 -12.45 -10.61
C LYS A 134 28.07 -13.71 -11.00
N LEU A 135 27.11 -14.15 -10.21
CA LEU A 135 26.25 -15.30 -10.51
C LEU A 135 25.23 -15.00 -11.61
N TRP A 136 24.85 -13.73 -11.77
CA TRP A 136 23.74 -13.29 -12.63
C TRP A 136 24.19 -12.48 -13.84
N LEU A 137 25.28 -11.75 -13.70
CA LEU A 137 25.81 -10.88 -14.73
C LEU A 137 26.90 -11.57 -15.53
N ASP A 138 27.14 -11.04 -16.74
CA ASP A 138 28.28 -11.49 -17.53
C ASP A 138 29.62 -11.17 -16.82
N PRO A 139 30.76 -11.69 -17.34
CA PRO A 139 32.07 -11.41 -16.73
C PRO A 139 32.42 -9.94 -16.59
N ASN A 140 31.80 -9.07 -17.39
CA ASN A 140 32.00 -7.63 -17.35
C ASN A 140 31.04 -6.90 -16.43
N MET A 141 30.13 -7.61 -15.75
CA MET A 141 29.13 -7.03 -14.82
C MET A 141 28.19 -6.01 -15.48
N VAL A 142 27.89 -6.20 -16.77
CA VAL A 142 27.01 -5.34 -17.56
C VAL A 142 25.59 -5.90 -17.56
N TYR A 143 24.64 -5.00 -17.36
CA TYR A 143 23.21 -5.36 -17.47
C TYR A 143 22.82 -5.59 -18.93
#